data_6eb544aceadb5195981075fa39c602eb
#
_entry.id   6eb544aceadb5195981075fa39c602eb
#
_cell.length_a   1.000
_cell.length_b   1.000
_cell.length_c   1.000
_cell.angle_alpha   90.00
_cell.angle_beta   90.00
_cell.angle_gamma   90.00
#
_symmetry.space_group_name_H-M   'P 1'
#
loop_
_entity.id
_entity.type
_entity.pdbx_description
1 polymer ?
#
loop_
_entity_poly.entity_id
_entity_poly.type
_entity_poly.pdbx_seq_one_letter_code
_entity_poly.pdbx_strand_id
1 'polypeptide(L)'
;MNGVMNFKPIYEPRPDDGLRVMLYSHDSVGLGHLRRNLAIAGSITQSFSEASAMIVTGSPCATQFELPASTDLIKIPSISKDSDGQYVTGSFGGSLETTLRFRSRMILETYRAFSPDLIIVDHQPTGLKGEAMATLKEAKANGTKIFFGMRDVVDSPDVVRRDWDNADCHWALNECYDQICVY
;
A
#
# COMPACT_ATOMS: atom_id res chain seq x y z
N MET A 1 21.01 6.14 34.65
CA MET A 1 20.00 7.15 34.23
C MET A 1 19.68 6.88 32.78
N ASN A 2 18.62 6.11 32.52
CA ASN A 2 18.19 5.78 31.15
C ASN A 2 17.19 6.86 30.72
N GLY A 3 17.71 7.84 29.98
CA GLY A 3 16.85 8.83 29.33
C GLY A 3 16.10 8.18 28.17
N VAL A 4 14.86 7.80 28.37
CA VAL A 4 13.94 7.49 27.28
C VAL A 4 13.69 8.80 26.55
N MET A 5 14.25 8.94 25.33
CA MET A 5 13.85 10.06 24.47
C MET A 5 12.37 9.89 24.12
N ASN A 6 11.53 10.71 24.74
CA ASN A 6 10.16 10.87 24.34
C ASN A 6 10.14 11.61 23.00
N PHE A 7 10.09 10.87 21.89
CA PHE A 7 9.76 11.46 20.61
C PHE A 7 8.30 11.89 20.64
N LYS A 8 8.05 13.20 20.80
CA LYS A 8 6.74 13.74 20.43
C LYS A 8 6.52 13.42 18.95
N PRO A 9 5.34 12.91 18.55
CA PRO A 9 5.03 12.77 17.14
C PRO A 9 5.22 14.14 16.47
N ILE A 10 5.98 14.16 15.37
CA ILE A 10 6.28 15.37 14.59
C ILE A 10 4.99 15.95 13.95
N TYR A 11 3.91 15.19 13.99
CA TYR A 11 2.63 15.51 13.40
C TYR A 11 1.52 15.53 14.47
N GLU A 12 0.93 16.70 14.65
CA GLU A 12 -0.38 16.84 15.29
C GLU A 12 -1.42 16.95 14.17
N PRO A 13 -2.52 16.17 14.19
CA PRO A 13 -3.58 16.30 13.19
C PRO A 13 -4.07 17.75 13.18
N ARG A 14 -4.04 18.40 12.02
CA ARG A 14 -4.60 19.74 11.88
C ARG A 14 -6.11 19.62 11.69
N PRO A 15 -6.90 20.44 12.36
CA PRO A 15 -8.36 20.37 12.26
C PRO A 15 -8.93 20.63 10.86
N ASP A 16 -8.14 21.23 9.97
CA ASP A 16 -8.56 21.72 8.64
C ASP A 16 -7.84 21.05 7.46
N ASP A 17 -7.07 19.98 7.67
CA ASP A 17 -6.43 19.26 6.58
C ASP A 17 -7.46 18.42 5.83
N GLY A 18 -7.64 18.69 4.52
CA GLY A 18 -8.54 17.94 3.65
C GLY A 18 -8.27 16.44 3.62
N LEU A 19 -9.08 15.69 2.87
CA LEU A 19 -9.01 14.23 2.76
C LEU A 19 -7.61 13.75 2.36
N ARG A 20 -6.99 12.89 3.18
CA ARG A 20 -5.70 12.25 2.90
C ARG A 20 -5.89 10.79 2.53
N VAL A 21 -5.42 10.42 1.34
CA VAL A 21 -5.57 9.07 0.82
C VAL A 21 -4.21 8.43 0.54
N MET A 22 -3.95 7.29 1.16
CA MET A 22 -2.79 6.47 0.86
C MET A 22 -3.19 5.34 -0.08
N LEU A 23 -2.49 5.22 -1.22
CA LEU A 23 -2.71 4.15 -2.19
C LEU A 23 -1.47 3.25 -2.21
N TYR A 24 -1.68 1.95 -2.03
CA TYR A 24 -0.58 0.99 -2.01
C TYR A 24 -0.76 -0.06 -3.09
N SER A 25 0.35 -0.34 -3.82
CA SER A 25 0.47 -1.47 -4.73
C SER A 25 1.87 -2.11 -4.65
N HIS A 26 1.92 -3.44 -4.72
CA HIS A 26 3.20 -4.15 -4.63
C HIS A 26 4.03 -4.08 -5.91
N ASP A 27 3.39 -3.94 -7.08
CA ASP A 27 3.97 -3.72 -8.42
C ASP A 27 5.16 -4.61 -8.78
N SER A 28 5.01 -5.94 -8.61
CA SER A 28 6.07 -6.88 -8.97
C SER A 28 6.16 -7.13 -10.49
N VAL A 29 5.06 -6.91 -11.23
CA VAL A 29 4.98 -7.15 -12.67
C VAL A 29 4.09 -6.11 -13.34
N GLY A 30 4.59 -5.49 -14.39
CA GLY A 30 3.83 -4.55 -15.22
C GLY A 30 3.59 -3.17 -14.58
N LEU A 31 2.79 -2.36 -15.25
CA LEU A 31 2.51 -0.96 -14.88
C LEU A 31 1.02 -0.74 -14.53
N GLY A 32 0.21 -1.79 -14.57
CA GLY A 32 -1.24 -1.67 -14.44
C GLY A 32 -1.69 -1.12 -13.10
N HIS A 33 -1.09 -1.60 -12.01
CA HIS A 33 -1.42 -1.17 -10.65
C HIS A 33 -1.01 0.29 -10.41
N LEU A 34 0.20 0.67 -10.80
CA LEU A 34 0.67 2.05 -10.68
C LEU A 34 -0.21 3.02 -11.47
N ARG A 35 -0.52 2.71 -12.74
CA ARG A 35 -1.40 3.55 -13.58
C ARG A 35 -2.79 3.72 -12.98
N ARG A 36 -3.34 2.66 -12.41
CA ARG A 36 -4.62 2.70 -11.72
C ARG A 36 -4.56 3.59 -10.48
N ASN A 37 -3.54 3.43 -9.64
CA ASN A 37 -3.36 4.26 -8.46
C ASN A 37 -3.19 5.74 -8.81
N LEU A 38 -2.46 6.05 -9.89
CA LEU A 38 -2.35 7.42 -10.41
C LEU A 38 -3.72 7.97 -10.86
N ALA A 39 -4.51 7.17 -11.58
CA ALA A 39 -5.83 7.59 -12.03
C ALA A 39 -6.80 7.80 -10.85
N ILE A 40 -6.78 6.92 -9.85
CA ILE A 40 -7.59 7.06 -8.64
C ILE A 40 -7.15 8.30 -7.85
N ALA A 41 -5.86 8.49 -7.62
CA ALA A 41 -5.32 9.66 -6.95
C ALA A 41 -5.75 10.96 -7.65
N GLY A 42 -5.59 11.03 -8.97
CA GLY A 42 -6.02 12.18 -9.77
C GLY A 42 -7.52 12.45 -9.69
N SER A 43 -8.35 11.40 -9.72
CA SER A 43 -9.80 11.55 -9.57
C SER A 43 -10.18 12.09 -8.18
N ILE A 44 -9.52 11.60 -7.12
CA ILE A 44 -9.79 12.04 -5.75
C ILE A 44 -9.36 13.50 -5.58
N THR A 45 -8.12 13.86 -5.95
CA THR A 45 -7.60 15.22 -5.78
C THR A 45 -8.29 16.27 -6.65
N GLN A 46 -8.92 15.86 -7.76
CA GLN A 46 -9.78 16.72 -8.57
C GLN A 46 -11.19 16.89 -8.00
N SER A 47 -11.71 15.84 -7.33
CA SER A 47 -13.11 15.83 -6.85
C SER A 47 -13.28 16.44 -5.46
N PHE A 48 -12.24 16.41 -4.64
CA PHE A 48 -12.27 16.92 -3.28
C PHE A 48 -11.23 18.04 -3.15
N SER A 49 -11.70 19.26 -2.88
CA SER A 49 -10.81 20.38 -2.55
C SER A 49 -9.97 20.02 -1.31
N GLU A 50 -8.72 20.43 -1.29
CA GLU A 50 -7.78 20.15 -0.18
C GLU A 50 -7.42 18.65 -0.01
N ALA A 51 -7.86 17.75 -0.91
CA ALA A 51 -7.43 16.36 -0.84
C ALA A 51 -5.97 16.21 -1.25
N SER A 52 -5.27 15.32 -0.56
CA SER A 52 -3.91 14.90 -0.89
C SER A 52 -3.79 13.38 -0.99
N ALA A 53 -2.91 12.92 -1.87
CA ALA A 53 -2.69 11.50 -2.09
C ALA A 53 -1.21 11.12 -1.93
N MET A 54 -0.95 10.00 -1.25
CA MET A 54 0.36 9.39 -1.14
C MET A 54 0.34 8.01 -1.79
N ILE A 55 1.08 7.83 -2.86
CA ILE A 55 1.19 6.54 -3.54
C ILE A 55 2.43 5.79 -3.03
N VAL A 56 2.25 4.59 -2.50
CA VAL A 56 3.34 3.69 -2.10
C VAL A 56 3.41 2.54 -3.11
N THR A 57 4.51 2.44 -3.84
CA THR A 57 4.63 1.54 -4.99
C THR A 57 5.98 0.84 -5.04
N GLY A 58 5.98 -0.44 -5.44
CA GLY A 58 7.19 -1.22 -5.74
C GLY A 58 7.67 -1.07 -7.19
N SER A 59 6.97 -0.31 -8.04
CA SER A 59 7.28 -0.18 -9.46
C SER A 59 8.65 0.43 -9.71
N PRO A 60 9.52 -0.20 -10.51
CA PRO A 60 10.81 0.39 -10.85
C PRO A 60 10.69 1.63 -11.74
N CYS A 61 9.55 1.81 -12.42
CA CYS A 61 9.29 2.91 -13.34
C CYS A 61 8.47 4.03 -12.69
N ALA A 62 8.27 4.03 -11.38
CA ALA A 62 7.37 4.95 -10.70
C ALA A 62 7.71 6.44 -10.97
N THR A 63 9.00 6.78 -11.03
CA THR A 63 9.49 8.14 -11.25
C THR A 63 9.41 8.62 -12.71
N GLN A 64 8.93 7.77 -13.63
CA GLN A 64 8.77 8.13 -15.05
C GLN A 64 7.37 8.65 -15.36
N PHE A 65 6.46 8.63 -14.39
CA PHE A 65 5.10 9.10 -14.54
C PHE A 65 4.96 10.51 -13.97
N GLU A 66 4.20 11.33 -14.68
CA GLU A 66 3.71 12.60 -14.15
C GLU A 66 2.70 12.34 -13.03
N LEU A 67 2.87 13.02 -11.92
CA LEU A 67 1.97 12.88 -10.77
C LEU A 67 0.78 13.84 -10.90
N PRO A 68 -0.42 13.40 -10.51
CA PRO A 68 -1.56 14.31 -10.35
C PRO A 68 -1.25 15.42 -9.34
N ALA A 69 -1.97 16.53 -9.44
CA ALA A 69 -1.87 17.61 -8.45
C ALA A 69 -2.12 17.07 -7.02
N SER A 70 -1.48 17.66 -6.03
CA SER A 70 -1.59 17.26 -4.61
C SER A 70 -1.29 15.77 -4.36
N THR A 71 -0.47 15.15 -5.21
CA THR A 71 -0.07 13.75 -5.11
C THR A 71 1.44 13.64 -5.04
N ASP A 72 1.93 12.79 -4.13
CA ASP A 72 3.34 12.40 -4.10
C ASP A 72 3.47 10.89 -4.02
N LEU A 73 4.69 10.34 -4.22
CA LEU A 73 4.91 8.91 -4.19
C LEU A 73 6.13 8.52 -3.38
N ILE A 74 6.03 7.36 -2.75
CA ILE A 74 7.15 6.65 -2.12
C ILE A 74 7.42 5.37 -2.88
N LYS A 75 8.58 5.30 -3.50
CA LYS A 75 9.05 4.11 -4.19
C LYS A 75 9.76 3.20 -3.18
N ILE A 76 9.13 2.07 -2.86
CA ILE A 76 9.75 1.02 -2.04
C ILE A 76 10.62 0.09 -2.89
N PRO A 77 11.57 -0.68 -2.31
CA PRO A 77 12.43 -1.59 -3.08
C PRO A 77 11.66 -2.50 -4.00
N SER A 78 12.06 -2.60 -5.26
CA SER A 78 11.37 -3.43 -6.25
C SER A 78 11.59 -4.92 -5.97
N ILE A 79 10.54 -5.70 -6.19
CA ILE A 79 10.56 -7.16 -6.22
C ILE A 79 9.96 -7.57 -7.58
N SER A 80 10.57 -8.50 -8.26
CA SER A 80 10.12 -9.02 -9.55
C SER A 80 9.91 -10.54 -9.49
N LYS A 81 9.37 -11.11 -10.55
CA LYS A 81 9.36 -12.56 -10.74
C LYS A 81 10.48 -12.93 -11.71
N ASP A 82 11.18 -14.02 -11.40
CA ASP A 82 12.14 -14.64 -12.33
C ASP A 82 11.43 -15.49 -13.40
N SER A 83 12.22 -16.20 -14.23
CA SER A 83 11.71 -17.09 -15.29
C SER A 83 10.84 -18.23 -14.77
N ASP A 84 11.04 -18.64 -13.52
CA ASP A 84 10.32 -19.74 -12.86
C ASP A 84 9.10 -19.22 -12.07
N GLY A 85 8.82 -17.90 -12.14
CA GLY A 85 7.73 -17.24 -11.46
C GLY A 85 7.98 -17.00 -9.96
N GLN A 86 9.21 -17.24 -9.47
CA GLN A 86 9.56 -17.00 -8.09
C GLN A 86 9.88 -15.51 -7.85
N TYR A 87 9.50 -15.02 -6.68
CA TYR A 87 9.80 -13.64 -6.30
C TYR A 87 11.29 -13.49 -5.96
N VAL A 88 11.92 -12.52 -6.63
CA VAL A 88 13.32 -12.16 -6.43
C VAL A 88 13.46 -10.67 -6.14
N THR A 89 14.49 -10.31 -5.38
CA THR A 89 14.79 -8.91 -5.09
C THR A 89 15.30 -8.22 -6.36
N GLY A 90 14.91 -6.95 -6.55
CA GLY A 90 15.47 -6.11 -7.59
C GLY A 90 16.91 -5.65 -7.27
N SER A 91 17.26 -4.44 -7.67
CA SER A 91 18.59 -3.86 -7.48
C SER A 91 18.99 -3.57 -6.03
N PHE A 92 18.06 -3.68 -5.08
CA PHE A 92 18.35 -3.44 -3.65
C PHE A 92 19.33 -4.46 -3.05
N GLY A 93 19.35 -5.69 -3.58
CA GLY A 93 20.19 -6.79 -3.07
C GLY A 93 19.65 -7.40 -1.76
N GLY A 94 20.37 -8.41 -1.24
CA GLY A 94 19.98 -9.13 -0.04
C GLY A 94 18.94 -10.23 -0.28
N SER A 95 18.42 -10.82 0.80
CA SER A 95 17.38 -11.84 0.70
C SER A 95 16.00 -11.25 0.47
N LEU A 96 15.09 -12.03 -0.13
CA LEU A 96 13.70 -11.64 -0.29
C LEU A 96 13.04 -11.30 1.06
N GLU A 97 13.31 -12.09 2.09
CA GLU A 97 12.80 -11.86 3.45
C GLU A 97 13.25 -10.50 4.02
N THR A 98 14.54 -10.17 3.88
CA THR A 98 15.08 -8.88 4.34
C THR A 98 14.43 -7.72 3.58
N THR A 99 14.26 -7.87 2.27
CA THR A 99 13.60 -6.87 1.43
C THR A 99 12.13 -6.67 1.81
N LEU A 100 11.38 -7.76 2.01
CA LEU A 100 9.98 -7.69 2.44
C LEU A 100 9.84 -7.03 3.81
N ARG A 101 10.69 -7.37 4.77
CA ARG A 101 10.70 -6.75 6.09
C ARG A 101 11.02 -5.25 6.02
N PHE A 102 11.94 -4.85 5.15
CA PHE A 102 12.24 -3.44 4.93
C PHE A 102 11.07 -2.70 4.28
N ARG A 103 10.47 -3.28 3.23
CA ARG A 103 9.27 -2.74 2.58
C ARG A 103 8.12 -2.58 3.57
N SER A 104 7.84 -3.60 4.38
CA SER A 104 6.79 -3.55 5.40
C SER A 104 6.97 -2.38 6.38
N ARG A 105 8.21 -2.13 6.80
CA ARG A 105 8.51 -0.97 7.67
C ARG A 105 8.32 0.36 6.93
N MET A 106 8.74 0.46 5.69
CA MET A 106 8.52 1.68 4.89
C MET A 106 7.03 1.98 4.73
N ILE A 107 6.21 0.97 4.44
CA ILE A 107 4.75 1.13 4.32
C ILE A 107 4.15 1.62 5.64
N LEU A 108 4.53 0.98 6.75
CA LEU A 108 4.03 1.32 8.08
C LEU A 108 4.44 2.75 8.50
N GLU A 109 5.70 3.12 8.35
CA GLU A 109 6.18 4.45 8.72
C GLU A 109 5.61 5.54 7.80
N THR A 110 5.37 5.23 6.52
CA THR A 110 4.64 6.14 5.62
C THR A 110 3.21 6.36 6.10
N TYR A 111 2.50 5.28 6.47
CA TYR A 111 1.17 5.37 7.06
C TYR A 111 1.17 6.28 8.30
N ARG A 112 2.09 6.04 9.24
CA ARG A 112 2.20 6.81 10.48
C ARG A 112 2.48 8.28 10.25
N ALA A 113 3.43 8.58 9.35
CA ALA A 113 3.85 9.95 9.04
C ALA A 113 2.79 10.71 8.25
N PHE A 114 2.15 10.06 7.27
CA PHE A 114 1.12 10.68 6.44
C PHE A 114 -0.24 10.74 7.13
N SER A 115 -0.53 9.83 8.07
CA SER A 115 -1.79 9.73 8.84
C SER A 115 -3.02 9.82 7.93
N PRO A 116 -3.23 8.89 6.98
CA PRO A 116 -4.31 8.97 6.02
C PRO A 116 -5.68 8.69 6.66
N ASP A 117 -6.72 9.32 6.12
CA ASP A 117 -8.12 9.04 6.44
C ASP A 117 -8.61 7.78 5.74
N LEU A 118 -8.03 7.48 4.57
CA LEU A 118 -8.36 6.32 3.73
C LEU A 118 -7.09 5.66 3.20
N ILE A 119 -7.03 4.33 3.31
CA ILE A 119 -6.06 3.50 2.61
C ILE A 119 -6.77 2.73 1.50
N ILE A 120 -6.19 2.71 0.31
CA ILE A 120 -6.62 1.83 -0.79
C ILE A 120 -5.49 0.84 -1.08
N VAL A 121 -5.78 -0.45 -0.89
CA VAL A 121 -4.85 -1.55 -1.17
C VAL A 121 -5.23 -2.21 -2.48
N ASP A 122 -4.30 -2.26 -3.43
CA ASP A 122 -4.58 -2.79 -4.77
C ASP A 122 -4.13 -4.25 -4.91
N HIS A 123 -5.06 -5.09 -5.37
CA HIS A 123 -4.88 -6.46 -5.87
C HIS A 123 -4.52 -7.54 -4.84
N GLN A 124 -3.61 -7.29 -3.91
CA GLN A 124 -3.21 -8.30 -2.90
C GLN A 124 -3.74 -7.90 -1.52
N PRO A 125 -4.64 -8.71 -0.91
CA PRO A 125 -5.34 -8.32 0.31
C PRO A 125 -4.43 -8.00 1.50
N THR A 126 -3.26 -8.60 1.55
CA THR A 126 -2.27 -8.39 2.63
C THR A 126 -0.99 -7.74 2.15
N GLY A 127 -0.98 -7.25 0.88
CA GLY A 127 0.23 -6.88 0.18
C GLY A 127 1.07 -8.10 -0.22
N LEU A 128 2.21 -7.87 -0.86
CA LEU A 128 3.08 -8.95 -1.29
C LEU A 128 3.60 -9.73 -0.08
N LYS A 129 3.27 -11.03 -0.01
CA LYS A 129 3.71 -11.91 1.09
C LYS A 129 3.41 -11.33 2.49
N GLY A 130 2.31 -10.60 2.65
CA GLY A 130 1.89 -10.06 3.94
C GLY A 130 2.57 -8.74 4.34
N GLU A 131 3.32 -8.07 3.47
CA GLU A 131 4.09 -6.87 3.82
C GLU A 131 3.22 -5.69 4.29
N ALA A 132 1.94 -5.64 3.94
CA ALA A 132 1.01 -4.60 4.39
C ALA A 132 0.35 -4.91 5.73
N MET A 133 0.47 -6.13 6.28
CA MET A 133 -0.29 -6.58 7.45
C MET A 133 -0.11 -5.71 8.69
N ALA A 134 1.13 -5.27 8.98
CA ALA A 134 1.38 -4.40 10.13
C ALA A 134 0.64 -3.06 10.00
N THR A 135 0.66 -2.49 8.81
CA THR A 135 -0.05 -1.24 8.49
C THR A 135 -1.56 -1.42 8.57
N LEU A 136 -2.11 -2.50 8.00
CA LEU A 136 -3.54 -2.78 8.02
C LEU A 136 -4.07 -2.95 9.45
N LYS A 137 -3.36 -3.68 10.30
CA LYS A 137 -3.72 -3.88 11.71
C LYS A 137 -3.73 -2.56 12.48
N GLU A 138 -2.70 -1.72 12.28
CA GLU A 138 -2.62 -0.43 12.95
C GLU A 138 -3.68 0.55 12.42
N ALA A 139 -3.90 0.59 11.11
CA ALA A 139 -4.92 1.43 10.49
C ALA A 139 -6.33 1.07 10.98
N LYS A 140 -6.63 -0.24 11.05
CA LYS A 140 -7.92 -0.71 11.60
C LYS A 140 -8.09 -0.31 13.07
N ALA A 141 -7.06 -0.45 13.89
CA ALA A 141 -7.08 -0.06 15.29
C ALA A 141 -7.27 1.46 15.48
N ASN A 142 -6.74 2.27 14.56
CA ASN A 142 -6.86 3.74 14.57
C ASN A 142 -8.15 4.26 13.93
N GLY A 143 -9.00 3.38 13.36
CA GLY A 143 -10.25 3.77 12.71
C GLY A 143 -10.09 4.37 11.31
N THR A 144 -8.88 4.31 10.71
CA THR A 144 -8.65 4.67 9.31
C THR A 144 -9.51 3.80 8.40
N LYS A 145 -10.17 4.40 7.40
CA LYS A 145 -10.93 3.63 6.41
C LYS A 145 -10.00 2.85 5.51
N ILE A 146 -10.37 1.61 5.18
CA ILE A 146 -9.51 0.72 4.40
C ILE A 146 -10.35 0.09 3.28
N PHE A 147 -9.99 0.38 2.03
CA PHE A 147 -10.65 -0.17 0.85
C PHE A 147 -9.71 -1.14 0.13
N PHE A 148 -10.29 -2.21 -0.39
CA PHE A 148 -9.59 -3.15 -1.24
C PHE A 148 -10.00 -2.98 -2.70
N GLY A 149 -9.04 -2.69 -3.55
CA GLY A 149 -9.21 -2.61 -4.99
C GLY A 149 -8.91 -3.95 -5.64
N MET A 150 -9.91 -4.59 -6.22
CA MET A 150 -9.81 -5.91 -6.83
C MET A 150 -10.11 -5.85 -8.32
N ARG A 151 -9.33 -6.56 -9.13
CA ARG A 151 -9.70 -6.80 -10.53
C ARG A 151 -10.90 -7.75 -10.60
N ASP A 152 -11.74 -7.59 -11.61
CA ASP A 152 -12.87 -8.49 -11.89
C ASP A 152 -12.42 -9.95 -12.06
N VAL A 153 -11.30 -10.17 -12.75
CA VAL A 153 -10.61 -11.47 -12.84
C VAL A 153 -9.23 -11.32 -12.20
N VAL A 154 -9.08 -11.83 -10.99
CA VAL A 154 -7.80 -11.77 -10.23
C VAL A 154 -6.77 -12.72 -10.84
N ASP A 155 -7.14 -14.01 -10.94
CA ASP A 155 -6.34 -15.10 -11.51
C ASP A 155 -7.27 -16.33 -11.68
N SER A 156 -6.72 -17.50 -12.07
CA SER A 156 -7.49 -18.74 -12.03
C SER A 156 -7.96 -19.07 -10.62
N PRO A 157 -9.14 -19.71 -10.43
CA PRO A 157 -9.67 -20.02 -9.10
C PRO A 157 -8.70 -20.82 -8.21
N ASP A 158 -7.89 -21.70 -8.80
CA ASP A 158 -6.93 -22.53 -8.05
C ASP A 158 -5.75 -21.69 -7.54
N VAL A 159 -5.29 -20.72 -8.32
CA VAL A 159 -4.24 -19.78 -7.89
C VAL A 159 -4.76 -18.89 -6.77
N VAL A 160 -5.97 -18.34 -6.92
CA VAL A 160 -6.59 -17.50 -5.89
C VAL A 160 -6.76 -18.28 -4.59
N ARG A 161 -7.31 -19.50 -4.64
CA ARG A 161 -7.45 -20.36 -3.44
C ARG A 161 -6.10 -20.61 -2.78
N ARG A 162 -5.09 -21.03 -3.54
CA ARG A 162 -3.76 -21.30 -3.00
C ARG A 162 -3.12 -20.08 -2.33
N ASP A 163 -3.28 -18.90 -2.92
CA ASP A 163 -2.58 -17.70 -2.49
C ASP A 163 -3.35 -16.95 -1.37
N TRP A 164 -4.68 -17.04 -1.35
CA TRP A 164 -5.54 -16.32 -0.40
C TRP A 164 -6.16 -17.20 0.70
N ASP A 165 -6.09 -18.53 0.60
CA ASP A 165 -6.60 -19.43 1.64
C ASP A 165 -5.62 -19.54 2.81
N ASN A 166 -5.49 -18.44 3.54
CA ASN A 166 -4.71 -18.33 4.76
C ASN A 166 -5.35 -17.36 5.75
N ALA A 167 -4.99 -17.48 7.02
CA ALA A 167 -5.61 -16.73 8.11
C ALA A 167 -5.49 -15.20 7.95
N ASP A 168 -4.37 -14.70 7.44
CA ASP A 168 -4.15 -13.25 7.25
C ASP A 168 -5.04 -12.70 6.13
N CYS A 169 -5.18 -13.40 5.00
CA CYS A 169 -6.07 -13.00 3.92
C CYS A 169 -7.54 -13.09 4.36
N HIS A 170 -7.94 -14.14 5.08
CA HIS A 170 -9.29 -14.28 5.62
C HIS A 170 -9.62 -13.14 6.58
N TRP A 171 -8.73 -12.81 7.51
CA TRP A 171 -8.88 -11.66 8.39
C TRP A 171 -8.99 -10.36 7.60
N ALA A 172 -8.12 -10.14 6.62
CA ALA A 172 -8.12 -8.91 5.83
C ALA A 172 -9.45 -8.72 5.08
N LEU A 173 -9.93 -9.77 4.39
CA LEU A 173 -11.13 -9.69 3.56
C LEU A 173 -12.43 -9.65 4.38
N ASN A 174 -12.50 -10.30 5.53
CA ASN A 174 -13.73 -10.40 6.31
C ASN A 174 -13.85 -9.35 7.43
N GLU A 175 -12.73 -8.86 7.96
CA GLU A 175 -12.74 -8.02 9.17
C GLU A 175 -12.04 -6.67 8.97
N CYS A 176 -11.01 -6.59 8.09
CA CYS A 176 -10.20 -5.39 7.98
C CYS A 176 -10.79 -4.37 7.01
N TYR A 177 -11.13 -4.80 5.80
CA TYR A 177 -11.61 -3.90 4.76
C TYR A 177 -13.03 -3.39 5.04
N ASP A 178 -13.21 -2.07 4.97
CA ASP A 178 -14.53 -1.45 5.07
C ASP A 178 -15.30 -1.61 3.74
N GLN A 179 -14.59 -1.72 2.61
CA GLN A 179 -15.19 -1.90 1.29
C GLN A 179 -14.25 -2.64 0.33
N ILE A 180 -14.85 -3.47 -0.54
CA ILE A 180 -14.18 -4.10 -1.67
C ILE A 180 -14.71 -3.46 -2.96
N CYS A 181 -13.82 -2.84 -3.73
CA CYS A 181 -14.12 -2.22 -5.02
C CYS A 181 -13.61 -3.13 -6.14
N VAL A 182 -14.51 -3.54 -7.03
CA VAL A 182 -14.17 -4.38 -8.19
C VAL A 182 -14.17 -3.50 -9.44
N TYR A 183 -13.12 -3.58 -10.29
CA TYR A 183 -12.94 -2.79 -11.51
C TYR A 183 -12.20 -3.53 -12.62
#